data_e756e6c35a8ffdd3613d69b54fca362a
#
_entry.id   e756e6c35a8ffdd3613d69b54fca362a
#
_cell.length_a   1.000
_cell.length_b   1.000
_cell.length_c   1.000
_cell.angle_alpha   90.00
_cell.angle_beta   90.00
_cell.angle_gamma   90.00
#
_symmetry.space_group_name_H-M   'P 1'
#
loop_
_entity.id
_entity.type
_entity.pdbx_description
1 polymer ?
#
loop_
_entity_poly.entity_id
_entity_poly.type
_entity_poly.pdbx_seq_one_letter_code
_entity_poly.pdbx_strand_id
1 'polypeptide(L)'
;MKTFIATLFKQRRVISAALVLLLAVQTFAQTGAAGLSTTEKEVADRITTATIKEVTAALTTTDMEGRGTMQPGGDKAANWIADRFKSLGLKPLGDKGSYLQKIDFKESISTPETSFKIGEESLAYGSEFVFLPSVSKEASGEMVFVSYGIQAASIKRDDLAGDLTGKVVVMLEGPPAGYPKKSWDAQKASMNILINVVTKGAAAIVFIGHGREEQPPEMAINYMSRRQIALAGETGGIPEGVPPILSVSAKGAEKLFAKSGTSLKDALAASEAQGFKPIKLNQKAKLVSKYKSSKGTASNVVGYIEGSDPKLKEEAVLFSAHYDAYGMENGKIYHGAADNALGVGEMIAAAEAFSKLSVRPKRSMVFLAVTGEEYGLLGSKHWAKNPTWNIKKAAANLNLDGIGSEVYGPVKTIVGFGAEHSTLGPMLSDVARIMDVTVIPDPMPDEKIFLRSDHYSFVERGVPALMLLGAPGGPKEVWMKRIKDWEKTGDYHQPGDTIKPDWAWEGAETVADIMGIIGWRLSELDTMPSWLPESRFGKLERGNTKELPEEK
;
A
#
# COMPACT_ATOMS: atom_id res chain seq x y z
N MET A 1 -30.73 -47.70 -28.56
CA MET A 1 -31.64 -47.20 -27.50
C MET A 1 -30.90 -46.63 -26.27
N LYS A 2 -29.80 -47.21 -25.80
CA LYS A 2 -29.01 -46.64 -24.67
C LYS A 2 -28.32 -45.32 -24.98
N THR A 3 -27.89 -45.09 -26.21
CA THR A 3 -27.16 -43.87 -26.64
C THR A 3 -28.12 -42.68 -26.81
N PHE A 4 -29.39 -42.89 -27.13
CA PHE A 4 -30.37 -41.84 -27.30
C PHE A 4 -30.86 -41.24 -25.97
N ILE A 5 -30.91 -42.06 -24.92
CA ILE A 5 -31.30 -41.62 -23.57
C ILE A 5 -30.22 -40.77 -22.91
N ALA A 6 -28.93 -41.07 -23.17
CA ALA A 6 -27.81 -40.29 -22.62
C ALA A 6 -27.74 -38.86 -23.20
N THR A 7 -28.12 -38.67 -24.45
CA THR A 7 -28.15 -37.36 -25.11
C THR A 7 -29.29 -36.48 -24.59
N LEU A 8 -30.45 -37.05 -24.27
CA LEU A 8 -31.61 -36.34 -23.70
C LEU A 8 -31.33 -35.84 -22.24
N PHE A 9 -30.57 -36.61 -21.45
CA PHE A 9 -30.18 -36.19 -20.10
C PHE A 9 -29.10 -35.12 -20.09
N LYS A 10 -28.21 -35.10 -21.09
CA LYS A 10 -27.24 -34.03 -21.25
C LYS A 10 -27.88 -32.71 -21.67
N GLN A 11 -28.85 -32.74 -22.58
CA GLN A 11 -29.57 -31.52 -22.99
C GLN A 11 -30.47 -30.95 -21.87
N ARG A 12 -31.08 -31.79 -21.01
CA ARG A 12 -31.86 -31.29 -19.87
C ARG A 12 -31.00 -30.61 -18.81
N ARG A 13 -29.74 -31.06 -18.57
CA ARG A 13 -28.83 -30.41 -17.64
C ARG A 13 -28.29 -29.07 -18.17
N VAL A 14 -28.09 -28.92 -19.46
CA VAL A 14 -27.69 -27.67 -20.09
C VAL A 14 -28.82 -26.64 -20.08
N ILE A 15 -30.06 -27.08 -20.32
CA ILE A 15 -31.25 -26.20 -20.28
C ILE A 15 -31.57 -25.75 -18.85
N SER A 16 -31.38 -26.60 -17.83
CA SER A 16 -31.56 -26.22 -16.42
C SER A 16 -30.46 -25.27 -15.93
N ALA A 17 -29.20 -25.44 -16.37
CA ALA A 17 -28.11 -24.51 -16.04
C ALA A 17 -28.30 -23.16 -16.74
N ALA A 18 -28.78 -23.13 -17.99
CA ALA A 18 -29.08 -21.90 -18.71
C ALA A 18 -30.30 -21.16 -18.13
N LEU A 19 -31.31 -21.86 -17.61
CA LEU A 19 -32.45 -21.23 -16.93
C LEU A 19 -32.09 -20.67 -15.55
N VAL A 20 -31.19 -21.32 -14.81
CA VAL A 20 -30.71 -20.80 -13.52
C VAL A 20 -29.79 -19.60 -13.73
N LEU A 21 -28.95 -19.60 -14.77
CA LEU A 21 -28.17 -18.42 -15.15
C LEU A 21 -29.05 -17.24 -15.63
N LEU A 22 -30.13 -17.53 -16.39
CA LEU A 22 -31.07 -16.50 -16.83
C LEU A 22 -31.90 -15.93 -15.66
N LEU A 23 -32.22 -16.72 -14.64
CA LEU A 23 -32.93 -16.24 -13.43
C LEU A 23 -32.00 -15.44 -12.50
N ALA A 24 -30.72 -15.79 -12.42
CA ALA A 24 -29.74 -15.01 -11.67
C ALA A 24 -29.40 -13.67 -12.37
N VAL A 25 -29.43 -13.63 -13.70
CA VAL A 25 -29.23 -12.39 -14.48
C VAL A 25 -30.50 -11.52 -14.48
N GLN A 26 -31.71 -12.10 -14.35
CA GLN A 26 -32.96 -11.33 -14.32
C GLN A 26 -33.22 -10.58 -12.99
N THR A 27 -32.61 -10.99 -11.87
CA THR A 27 -32.71 -10.24 -10.62
C THR A 27 -31.76 -9.01 -10.56
N PHE A 28 -30.75 -8.95 -11.42
CA PHE A 28 -29.88 -7.75 -11.58
C PHE A 28 -30.26 -6.88 -12.79
N ALA A 29 -31.08 -7.37 -13.72
CA ALA A 29 -31.39 -6.66 -14.97
C ALA A 29 -32.63 -5.73 -14.88
N GLN A 30 -33.18 -5.47 -13.71
CA GLN A 30 -34.38 -4.64 -13.55
C GLN A 30 -34.20 -3.35 -12.77
N THR A 31 -32.95 -2.85 -12.59
CA THR A 31 -32.69 -1.50 -12.09
C THR A 31 -32.04 -0.58 -13.12
N GLY A 32 -32.25 -0.82 -14.39
CA GLY A 32 -31.87 0.12 -15.45
C GLY A 32 -32.71 1.39 -15.36
N ALA A 33 -32.10 2.52 -14.95
CA ALA A 33 -32.59 3.90 -14.95
C ALA A 33 -33.20 4.46 -13.65
N ALA A 34 -33.13 3.80 -12.51
CA ALA A 34 -33.47 4.46 -11.25
C ALA A 34 -32.28 5.33 -10.80
N GLY A 35 -32.48 6.61 -10.54
CA GLY A 35 -31.49 7.47 -9.85
C GLY A 35 -31.29 7.02 -8.40
N LEU A 36 -30.52 7.76 -7.62
CA LEU A 36 -30.34 7.50 -6.19
C LEU A 36 -31.69 7.45 -5.46
N SER A 37 -31.86 6.50 -4.55
CA SER A 37 -32.98 6.46 -3.61
C SER A 37 -32.96 7.70 -2.70
N THR A 38 -34.06 7.95 -1.99
CA THR A 38 -34.16 9.07 -1.06
C THR A 38 -33.06 9.04 -0.02
N THR A 39 -32.75 7.87 0.55
CA THR A 39 -31.69 7.75 1.58
C THR A 39 -30.30 7.84 0.98
N GLU A 40 -30.06 7.32 -0.22
CA GLU A 40 -28.76 7.51 -0.90
C GLU A 40 -28.51 9.00 -1.20
N LYS A 41 -29.53 9.75 -1.59
CA LYS A 41 -29.43 11.20 -1.74
C LYS A 41 -29.15 11.86 -0.40
N GLU A 42 -29.82 11.43 0.67
CA GLU A 42 -29.57 11.97 2.01
C GLU A 42 -28.14 11.71 2.47
N VAL A 43 -27.56 10.54 2.14
CA VAL A 43 -26.14 10.25 2.42
C VAL A 43 -25.23 11.24 1.69
N ALA A 44 -25.41 11.41 0.37
CA ALA A 44 -24.62 12.32 -0.43
C ALA A 44 -24.82 13.80 0.04
N ASP A 45 -26.04 14.26 0.24
CA ASP A 45 -26.32 15.63 0.68
C ASP A 45 -25.71 15.97 2.05
N ARG A 46 -25.38 14.96 2.88
CA ARG A 46 -24.78 15.13 4.22
C ARG A 46 -23.27 15.00 4.23
N ILE A 47 -22.65 14.38 3.23
CA ILE A 47 -21.22 14.42 2.99
C ILE A 47 -20.90 15.78 2.37
N THR A 48 -20.00 16.56 2.97
CA THR A 48 -19.75 17.93 2.51
C THR A 48 -18.28 18.25 2.39
N THR A 49 -17.93 19.02 1.39
CA THR A 49 -16.59 19.62 1.26
C THR A 49 -16.17 20.37 2.52
N ALA A 50 -17.14 20.98 3.23
CA ALA A 50 -16.87 21.73 4.46
C ALA A 50 -16.28 20.83 5.55
N THR A 51 -16.88 19.66 5.79
CA THR A 51 -16.39 18.70 6.79
C THR A 51 -15.03 18.10 6.37
N ILE A 52 -14.88 17.71 5.09
CA ILE A 52 -13.62 17.16 4.56
C ILE A 52 -12.49 18.18 4.77
N LYS A 53 -12.71 19.43 4.37
CA LYS A 53 -11.75 20.51 4.49
C LYS A 53 -11.40 20.84 5.95
N GLU A 54 -12.39 20.92 6.84
CA GLU A 54 -12.20 21.14 8.28
C GLU A 54 -11.26 20.09 8.87
N VAL A 55 -11.56 18.81 8.63
CA VAL A 55 -10.80 17.67 9.17
C VAL A 55 -9.38 17.65 8.63
N THR A 56 -9.23 17.77 7.31
CA THR A 56 -7.90 17.79 6.66
C THR A 56 -7.06 18.95 7.21
N ALA A 57 -7.65 20.14 7.34
CA ALA A 57 -6.95 21.31 7.89
C ALA A 57 -6.55 21.10 9.37
N ALA A 58 -7.45 20.52 10.19
CA ALA A 58 -7.16 20.25 11.60
C ALA A 58 -6.00 19.27 11.77
N LEU A 59 -5.94 18.21 10.95
CA LEU A 59 -4.91 17.18 11.01
C LEU A 59 -3.56 17.62 10.42
N THR A 60 -3.53 18.69 9.62
CA THR A 60 -2.30 19.16 8.95
C THR A 60 -1.68 20.39 9.58
N THR A 61 -2.17 20.83 10.74
CA THR A 61 -1.56 21.93 11.50
C THR A 61 -0.14 21.60 11.95
N THR A 62 0.67 22.61 12.18
CA THR A 62 2.04 22.41 12.73
C THR A 62 2.03 21.75 14.10
N ASP A 63 0.99 21.93 14.91
CA ASP A 63 0.82 21.30 16.22
C ASP A 63 0.64 19.78 16.11
N MET A 64 0.09 19.28 15.02
CA MET A 64 -0.02 17.85 14.73
C MET A 64 1.32 17.21 14.30
N GLU A 65 2.38 17.99 14.11
CA GLU A 65 3.75 17.53 13.87
C GLU A 65 3.85 16.46 12.78
N GLY A 66 2.92 16.48 11.79
CA GLY A 66 2.86 15.48 10.72
C GLY A 66 2.40 14.09 11.17
N ARG A 67 1.78 13.96 12.34
CA ARG A 67 1.07 12.75 12.83
C ARG A 67 1.89 11.45 12.82
N GLY A 68 3.20 11.56 12.99
CA GLY A 68 4.08 10.38 12.92
C GLY A 68 3.71 9.29 13.93
N THR A 69 3.66 8.05 13.48
CA THR A 69 3.48 6.87 14.33
C THR A 69 4.55 6.83 15.42
N MET A 70 4.20 6.57 16.68
CA MET A 70 5.07 6.66 17.86
C MET A 70 5.64 8.07 18.14
N GLN A 71 5.10 9.13 17.55
CA GLN A 71 5.47 10.51 17.86
C GLN A 71 4.32 11.26 18.53
N PRO A 72 4.60 12.35 19.28
CA PRO A 72 3.54 13.10 19.97
C PRO A 72 2.43 13.61 19.04
N GLY A 73 2.79 13.99 17.81
CA GLY A 73 1.81 14.41 16.79
C GLY A 73 0.83 13.30 16.41
N GLY A 74 1.29 12.04 16.31
CA GLY A 74 0.42 10.89 16.08
C GLY A 74 -0.56 10.66 17.24
N ASP A 75 -0.10 10.79 18.50
CA ASP A 75 -0.98 10.67 19.68
C ASP A 75 -2.02 11.81 19.73
N LYS A 76 -1.62 13.05 19.38
CA LYS A 76 -2.56 14.20 19.27
C LYS A 76 -3.63 13.93 18.22
N ALA A 77 -3.25 13.45 17.04
CA ALA A 77 -4.18 13.13 15.97
C ALA A 77 -5.14 12.00 16.37
N ALA A 78 -4.65 10.93 16.96
CA ALA A 78 -5.50 9.83 17.44
C ALA A 78 -6.54 10.30 18.46
N ASN A 79 -6.14 11.14 19.43
CA ASN A 79 -7.06 11.70 20.43
C ASN A 79 -8.07 12.66 19.77
N TRP A 80 -7.63 13.50 18.83
CA TRP A 80 -8.53 14.41 18.11
C TRP A 80 -9.60 13.63 17.33
N ILE A 81 -9.22 12.54 16.62
CA ILE A 81 -10.16 11.68 15.87
C ILE A 81 -11.12 10.98 16.85
N ALA A 82 -10.62 10.48 17.98
CA ALA A 82 -11.45 9.86 19.01
C ALA A 82 -12.50 10.83 19.57
N ASP A 83 -12.10 12.08 19.85
CA ASP A 83 -13.02 13.13 20.30
C ASP A 83 -14.04 13.50 19.21
N ARG A 84 -13.63 13.51 17.92
CA ARG A 84 -14.53 13.73 16.79
C ARG A 84 -15.56 12.60 16.68
N PHE A 85 -15.15 11.32 16.76
CA PHE A 85 -16.07 10.18 16.79
C PHE A 85 -17.06 10.28 17.95
N LYS A 86 -16.57 10.65 19.13
CA LYS A 86 -17.43 10.87 20.30
C LYS A 86 -18.43 11.99 20.08
N SER A 87 -18.03 13.12 19.50
CA SER A 87 -18.91 14.27 19.21
C SER A 87 -20.00 13.94 18.20
N LEU A 88 -19.73 13.02 17.28
CA LEU A 88 -20.69 12.49 16.30
C LEU A 88 -21.60 11.40 16.91
N GLY A 89 -21.42 11.01 18.15
CA GLY A 89 -22.23 10.00 18.82
C GLY A 89 -21.90 8.56 18.45
N LEU A 90 -20.75 8.29 17.82
CA LEU A 90 -20.29 6.94 17.56
C LEU A 90 -20.04 6.22 18.90
N LYS A 91 -20.29 4.92 18.95
CA LYS A 91 -19.92 4.09 20.08
C LYS A 91 -18.44 3.71 19.99
N PRO A 92 -17.70 3.69 21.12
CA PRO A 92 -16.30 3.29 21.14
C PRO A 92 -16.15 1.80 20.82
N LEU A 93 -15.11 1.45 20.05
CA LEU A 93 -14.80 0.09 19.66
C LEU A 93 -13.30 -0.24 19.77
N GLY A 94 -12.55 0.51 20.52
CA GLY A 94 -11.16 0.22 20.87
C GLY A 94 -11.04 -0.63 22.15
N ASP A 95 -9.84 -0.61 22.74
CA ASP A 95 -9.54 -1.40 23.91
C ASP A 95 -10.31 -0.91 25.14
N LYS A 96 -10.80 -1.86 25.94
CA LYS A 96 -11.47 -1.60 27.24
C LYS A 96 -12.61 -0.56 27.15
N GLY A 97 -13.31 -0.52 26.03
CA GLY A 97 -14.43 0.41 25.83
C GLY A 97 -14.01 1.85 25.50
N SER A 98 -12.76 2.08 25.08
CA SER A 98 -12.29 3.35 24.52
C SER A 98 -12.43 3.37 23.00
N TYR A 99 -12.07 4.48 22.37
CA TYR A 99 -11.93 4.54 20.91
C TYR A 99 -10.56 4.06 20.43
N LEU A 100 -9.58 3.91 21.32
CA LEU A 100 -8.20 3.61 20.98
C LEU A 100 -7.93 2.11 21.08
N GLN A 101 -7.42 1.52 19.99
CA GLN A 101 -6.80 0.19 19.99
C GLN A 101 -5.30 0.38 20.03
N LYS A 102 -4.69 0.09 21.18
CA LYS A 102 -3.27 0.32 21.43
C LYS A 102 -2.42 -0.76 20.76
N ILE A 103 -1.35 -0.34 20.11
CA ILE A 103 -0.42 -1.19 19.38
C ILE A 103 0.99 -0.96 19.90
N ASP A 104 1.70 -2.04 20.19
CA ASP A 104 3.11 -1.98 20.57
C ASP A 104 4.00 -2.02 19.33
N PHE A 105 4.91 -1.06 19.22
CA PHE A 105 5.86 -0.92 18.12
C PHE A 105 7.31 -0.97 18.59
N LYS A 106 8.18 -1.28 17.65
CA LYS A 106 9.63 -1.12 17.75
C LYS A 106 10.09 -0.13 16.69
N GLU A 107 10.81 0.88 17.12
CA GLU A 107 11.47 1.85 16.26
C GLU A 107 12.97 1.52 16.13
N SER A 108 13.56 1.81 14.98
CA SER A 108 14.99 1.73 14.73
C SER A 108 15.45 2.98 13.98
N ILE A 109 16.44 3.68 14.53
CA ILE A 109 16.99 4.91 13.97
C ILE A 109 18.49 4.72 13.76
N SER A 110 19.00 5.11 12.59
CA SER A 110 20.42 5.11 12.30
C SER A 110 21.17 6.08 13.24
N THR A 111 22.35 5.68 13.70
CA THR A 111 23.19 6.52 14.55
C THR A 111 24.33 7.16 13.74
N PRO A 112 25.00 8.22 14.26
CA PRO A 112 26.11 8.89 13.58
C PRO A 112 27.32 8.00 13.26
N GLU A 113 27.43 6.83 13.91
CA GLU A 113 28.48 5.85 13.64
C GLU A 113 28.24 5.06 12.36
N THR A 114 27.01 5.08 11.83
CA THR A 114 26.69 4.43 10.56
C THR A 114 27.52 5.07 9.44
N SER A 115 28.31 4.24 8.76
CA SER A 115 29.24 4.74 7.76
C SER A 115 29.52 3.73 6.65
N PHE A 116 29.81 4.25 5.47
CA PHE A 116 30.37 3.51 4.36
C PHE A 116 31.59 4.24 3.83
N LYS A 117 32.76 3.61 3.95
CA LYS A 117 34.05 4.15 3.51
C LYS A 117 34.62 3.28 2.39
N ILE A 118 35.24 3.93 1.41
CA ILE A 118 35.93 3.33 0.27
C ILE A 118 37.35 3.87 0.28
N GLY A 119 38.31 3.09 0.80
CA GLY A 119 39.63 3.62 1.14
C GLY A 119 39.49 4.74 2.16
N GLU A 120 39.95 5.95 1.82
CA GLU A 120 39.85 7.14 2.67
C GLU A 120 38.57 7.95 2.43
N GLU A 121 37.81 7.66 1.39
CA GLU A 121 36.61 8.39 1.04
C GLU A 121 35.39 7.85 1.82
N SER A 122 34.54 8.77 2.31
CA SER A 122 33.28 8.43 2.98
C SER A 122 32.10 8.82 2.12
N LEU A 123 31.09 7.95 2.06
CA LEU A 123 29.79 8.25 1.47
C LEU A 123 28.86 8.88 2.51
N ALA A 124 27.98 9.76 2.08
CA ALA A 124 26.99 10.42 2.92
C ALA A 124 25.74 9.53 3.12
N TYR A 125 25.43 9.19 4.37
CA TYR A 125 24.21 8.44 4.72
C TYR A 125 22.95 9.25 4.38
N GLY A 126 21.93 8.58 3.85
CA GLY A 126 20.64 9.17 3.50
C GLY A 126 20.62 9.96 2.19
N SER A 127 21.77 10.11 1.52
CA SER A 127 21.85 10.75 0.20
C SER A 127 22.70 9.97 -0.80
N GLU A 128 23.82 9.40 -0.37
CA GLU A 128 24.67 8.59 -1.24
C GLU A 128 24.54 7.10 -0.93
N PHE A 129 24.13 6.73 0.29
CA PHE A 129 23.85 5.34 0.63
C PHE A 129 22.85 5.22 1.79
N VAL A 130 22.26 4.02 1.91
CA VAL A 130 21.45 3.58 3.04
C VAL A 130 21.62 2.09 3.25
N PHE A 131 21.55 1.61 4.49
CA PHE A 131 21.48 0.18 4.79
C PHE A 131 20.04 -0.33 4.69
N LEU A 132 19.92 -1.52 4.15
CA LEU A 132 18.72 -2.35 4.15
C LEU A 132 18.94 -3.45 5.18
N PRO A 133 17.99 -3.83 5.85
CA PRO A 133 17.18 -3.32 6.90
C PRO A 133 18.02 -2.85 8.10
N SER A 134 17.36 -2.22 9.04
CA SER A 134 17.89 -1.55 10.24
C SER A 134 18.55 -2.49 11.27
N VAL A 135 19.63 -3.17 10.90
CA VAL A 135 20.37 -4.09 11.78
C VAL A 135 21.80 -3.63 11.97
N SER A 136 22.27 -3.61 13.23
CA SER A 136 23.67 -3.25 13.52
C SER A 136 24.61 -4.37 13.11
N LYS A 137 25.45 -4.13 12.10
CA LYS A 137 26.45 -5.05 11.55
C LYS A 137 27.66 -4.28 11.02
N GLU A 138 28.82 -4.96 10.98
CA GLU A 138 30.03 -4.43 10.39
C GLU A 138 30.58 -5.41 9.36
N ALA A 139 31.16 -4.88 8.31
CA ALA A 139 31.85 -5.66 7.29
C ALA A 139 32.99 -4.88 6.66
N SER A 140 33.96 -5.58 6.11
CA SER A 140 35.00 -5.00 5.28
C SER A 140 35.53 -6.01 4.28
N GLY A 141 35.95 -5.53 3.11
CA GLY A 141 36.48 -6.42 2.08
C GLY A 141 36.86 -5.68 0.81
N GLU A 142 37.58 -6.35 -0.07
CA GLU A 142 37.79 -5.88 -1.43
C GLU A 142 36.45 -5.89 -2.19
N MET A 143 36.23 -4.87 -3.03
CA MET A 143 35.01 -4.74 -3.78
C MET A 143 35.09 -5.45 -5.13
N VAL A 144 34.01 -6.15 -5.50
CA VAL A 144 33.84 -6.78 -6.81
C VAL A 144 32.46 -6.48 -7.34
N PHE A 145 32.38 -6.03 -8.59
CA PHE A 145 31.12 -5.80 -9.28
C PHE A 145 30.71 -7.06 -10.04
N VAL A 146 29.48 -7.54 -9.82
CA VAL A 146 28.97 -8.82 -10.34
C VAL A 146 27.70 -8.62 -11.20
N SER A 147 27.54 -7.45 -11.83
CA SER A 147 26.37 -7.19 -12.66
C SER A 147 25.07 -7.47 -11.89
N TYR A 148 24.15 -8.24 -12.45
CA TYR A 148 22.86 -8.60 -11.82
C TYR A 148 22.95 -9.84 -10.89
N GLY A 149 24.12 -10.44 -10.73
CA GLY A 149 24.29 -11.63 -9.89
C GLY A 149 23.64 -12.92 -10.45
N ILE A 150 23.33 -12.96 -11.74
CA ILE A 150 22.60 -14.05 -12.37
C ILE A 150 23.53 -15.24 -12.64
N GLN A 151 23.09 -16.43 -12.25
CA GLN A 151 23.68 -17.70 -12.62
C GLN A 151 22.63 -18.53 -13.39
N ALA A 152 22.76 -18.60 -14.73
CA ALA A 152 21.81 -19.29 -15.59
C ALA A 152 22.52 -19.91 -16.81
N ALA A 153 22.72 -21.22 -16.75
CA ALA A 153 23.39 -21.97 -17.83
C ALA A 153 22.61 -21.90 -19.15
N SER A 154 21.28 -21.82 -19.11
CA SER A 154 20.42 -21.74 -20.31
C SER A 154 20.71 -20.52 -21.18
N ILE A 155 21.19 -19.44 -20.58
CA ILE A 155 21.57 -18.19 -21.28
C ILE A 155 23.08 -17.94 -21.23
N LYS A 156 23.87 -18.95 -20.86
CA LYS A 156 25.34 -18.90 -20.74
C LYS A 156 25.84 -17.75 -19.87
N ARG A 157 25.16 -17.48 -18.76
CA ARG A 157 25.46 -16.37 -17.86
C ARG A 157 25.86 -16.90 -16.46
N ASP A 158 27.00 -16.43 -15.98
CA ASP A 158 27.50 -16.65 -14.62
C ASP A 158 28.16 -15.36 -14.09
N ASP A 159 27.33 -14.47 -13.57
CA ASP A 159 27.76 -13.19 -13.03
C ASP A 159 28.52 -13.36 -11.70
N LEU A 160 28.37 -14.50 -11.02
CA LEU A 160 29.01 -14.81 -9.75
C LEU A 160 30.25 -15.71 -9.91
N ALA A 161 30.86 -15.71 -11.10
CA ALA A 161 32.07 -16.48 -11.34
C ALA A 161 33.23 -16.04 -10.43
N GLY A 162 34.00 -17.00 -9.93
CA GLY A 162 35.15 -16.76 -9.05
C GLY A 162 34.82 -16.83 -7.56
N ASP A 163 35.82 -16.47 -6.75
CA ASP A 163 35.69 -16.47 -5.28
C ASP A 163 35.17 -15.14 -4.76
N LEU A 164 34.05 -15.17 -4.04
CA LEU A 164 33.41 -14.03 -3.40
C LEU A 164 33.63 -13.99 -1.88
N THR A 165 34.35 -14.97 -1.32
CA THR A 165 34.57 -15.09 0.12
C THR A 165 35.22 -13.83 0.68
N GLY A 166 34.59 -13.24 1.69
CA GLY A 166 35.06 -12.02 2.37
C GLY A 166 35.06 -10.75 1.52
N LYS A 167 34.45 -10.77 0.32
CA LYS A 167 34.37 -9.58 -0.55
C LYS A 167 33.09 -8.80 -0.31
N VAL A 168 33.16 -7.51 -0.59
CA VAL A 168 32.00 -6.63 -0.71
C VAL A 168 31.50 -6.72 -2.15
N VAL A 169 30.37 -7.36 -2.32
CA VAL A 169 29.78 -7.64 -3.63
C VAL A 169 28.90 -6.45 -4.04
N VAL A 170 29.26 -5.82 -5.15
CA VAL A 170 28.50 -4.71 -5.75
C VAL A 170 27.70 -5.25 -6.92
N MET A 171 26.40 -4.95 -6.97
CA MET A 171 25.50 -5.52 -7.97
C MET A 171 24.36 -4.57 -8.36
N LEU A 172 23.74 -4.87 -9.49
CA LEU A 172 22.56 -4.18 -10.00
C LEU A 172 21.28 -4.83 -9.46
N GLU A 173 20.28 -4.03 -9.25
CA GLU A 173 18.92 -4.50 -8.96
C GLU A 173 18.13 -4.77 -10.25
N GLY A 174 17.24 -5.76 -10.23
CA GLY A 174 16.37 -6.09 -11.35
C GLY A 174 17.02 -6.94 -12.45
N PRO A 175 16.30 -7.18 -13.56
CA PRO A 175 16.80 -7.97 -14.70
C PRO A 175 17.62 -7.12 -15.69
N PRO A 176 18.50 -7.76 -16.48
CA PRO A 176 19.08 -7.12 -17.64
C PRO A 176 18.03 -6.63 -18.65
N ALA A 177 18.37 -5.65 -19.47
CA ALA A 177 17.49 -5.22 -20.56
C ALA A 177 17.17 -6.40 -21.50
N GLY A 178 15.91 -6.47 -21.93
CA GLY A 178 15.47 -7.55 -22.83
C GLY A 178 15.21 -8.90 -22.17
N TYR A 179 15.39 -9.02 -20.86
CA TYR A 179 14.94 -10.22 -20.14
C TYR A 179 13.39 -10.25 -20.14
N PRO A 180 12.75 -11.36 -20.51
CA PRO A 180 11.28 -11.40 -20.56
C PRO A 180 10.70 -11.16 -19.15
N LYS A 181 9.92 -10.09 -18.96
CA LYS A 181 9.28 -9.76 -17.67
C LYS A 181 8.51 -10.95 -17.06
N LYS A 182 7.87 -11.77 -17.90
CA LYS A 182 7.16 -12.99 -17.47
C LYS A 182 8.07 -14.11 -16.94
N SER A 183 9.36 -14.11 -17.31
CA SER A 183 10.33 -15.11 -16.83
C SER A 183 11.10 -14.61 -15.61
N TRP A 184 10.99 -13.33 -15.29
CA TRP A 184 11.56 -12.69 -14.13
C TRP A 184 10.46 -12.55 -13.07
N ASP A 185 10.26 -13.60 -12.30
CA ASP A 185 9.59 -13.46 -11.02
C ASP A 185 10.57 -12.71 -10.11
N ALA A 186 10.39 -11.39 -10.04
CA ALA A 186 11.35 -10.48 -9.43
C ALA A 186 11.66 -10.88 -7.98
N GLN A 187 10.66 -11.33 -7.23
CA GLN A 187 10.82 -11.67 -5.82
C GLN A 187 11.61 -12.99 -5.65
N LYS A 188 11.30 -14.02 -6.42
CA LYS A 188 12.03 -15.30 -6.37
C LYS A 188 13.42 -15.18 -6.96
N ALA A 189 13.56 -14.45 -8.07
CA ALA A 189 14.86 -14.23 -8.69
C ALA A 189 15.78 -13.44 -7.77
N SER A 190 15.30 -12.34 -7.18
CA SER A 190 16.07 -11.53 -6.24
C SER A 190 16.46 -12.31 -5.00
N MET A 191 15.55 -13.12 -4.43
CA MET A 191 15.85 -13.96 -3.27
C MET A 191 16.90 -15.03 -3.59
N ASN A 192 16.77 -15.72 -4.73
CA ASN A 192 17.74 -16.72 -5.15
C ASN A 192 19.13 -16.12 -5.41
N ILE A 193 19.19 -14.93 -6.01
CA ILE A 193 20.43 -14.20 -6.23
C ILE A 193 21.09 -13.86 -4.89
N LEU A 194 20.34 -13.31 -3.94
CA LEU A 194 20.84 -13.02 -2.59
C LEU A 194 21.36 -14.27 -1.89
N ILE A 195 20.61 -15.36 -1.92
CA ILE A 195 21.03 -16.64 -1.35
C ILE A 195 22.35 -17.10 -1.99
N ASN A 196 22.48 -17.03 -3.31
CA ASN A 196 23.68 -17.43 -4.01
C ASN A 196 24.89 -16.58 -3.62
N VAL A 197 24.73 -15.25 -3.53
CA VAL A 197 25.80 -14.33 -3.11
C VAL A 197 26.22 -14.60 -1.67
N VAL A 198 25.27 -14.78 -0.76
CA VAL A 198 25.52 -15.09 0.65
C VAL A 198 26.21 -16.45 0.79
N THR A 199 25.75 -17.48 0.08
CA THR A 199 26.34 -18.84 0.09
C THR A 199 27.77 -18.84 -0.42
N LYS A 200 28.14 -17.94 -1.33
CA LYS A 200 29.51 -17.74 -1.79
C LYS A 200 30.39 -16.93 -0.80
N GLY A 201 29.89 -16.64 0.39
CA GLY A 201 30.67 -16.05 1.48
C GLY A 201 30.91 -14.54 1.35
N ALA A 202 30.06 -13.80 0.65
CA ALA A 202 30.15 -12.35 0.57
C ALA A 202 30.13 -11.72 1.97
N ALA A 203 31.02 -10.74 2.21
CA ALA A 203 31.06 -10.00 3.46
C ALA A 203 29.99 -8.91 3.55
N ALA A 204 29.59 -8.34 2.42
CA ALA A 204 28.51 -7.37 2.30
C ALA A 204 27.97 -7.35 0.86
N ILE A 205 26.75 -6.83 0.71
CA ILE A 205 26.09 -6.65 -0.60
C ILE A 205 25.73 -5.19 -0.76
N VAL A 206 26.13 -4.60 -1.90
CA VAL A 206 25.88 -3.23 -2.28
C VAL A 206 25.08 -3.20 -3.57
N PHE A 207 23.84 -2.74 -3.49
CA PHE A 207 23.04 -2.50 -4.68
C PHE A 207 23.29 -1.11 -5.24
N ILE A 208 23.44 -1.00 -6.56
CA ILE A 208 23.49 0.28 -7.26
C ILE A 208 22.28 0.42 -8.16
N GLY A 209 21.61 1.56 -8.08
CA GLY A 209 20.55 1.94 -8.97
C GLY A 209 21.09 2.26 -10.38
N HIS A 210 20.36 1.88 -11.40
CA HIS A 210 20.76 2.07 -12.81
C HIS A 210 19.69 2.77 -13.65
N GLY A 211 18.62 3.29 -13.01
CA GLY A 211 17.57 4.09 -13.63
C GLY A 211 16.47 3.27 -14.31
N ARG A 212 16.39 1.96 -14.05
CA ARG A 212 15.32 1.06 -14.52
C ARG A 212 14.46 0.53 -13.39
N GLU A 213 14.75 0.92 -12.18
CA GLU A 213 13.96 0.62 -11.00
C GLU A 213 12.59 1.31 -11.11
N GLU A 214 11.60 0.74 -10.44
CA GLU A 214 10.25 1.31 -10.36
C GLU A 214 10.28 2.69 -9.69
N GLN A 215 11.18 2.88 -8.71
CA GLN A 215 11.40 4.17 -8.04
C GLN A 215 12.84 4.66 -8.27
N PRO A 216 13.05 6.00 -8.39
CA PRO A 216 14.40 6.55 -8.43
C PRO A 216 15.22 6.12 -7.21
N PRO A 217 16.48 5.68 -7.39
CA PRO A 217 17.34 5.23 -6.28
C PRO A 217 17.47 6.26 -5.16
N GLU A 218 17.47 7.54 -5.49
CA GLU A 218 17.54 8.65 -4.54
C GLU A 218 16.30 8.72 -3.64
N MET A 219 15.11 8.43 -4.17
CA MET A 219 13.88 8.35 -3.37
C MET A 219 13.93 7.17 -2.42
N ALA A 220 14.32 5.99 -2.90
CA ALA A 220 14.45 4.79 -2.07
C ALA A 220 15.46 5.02 -0.93
N ILE A 221 16.62 5.65 -1.21
CA ILE A 221 17.62 5.98 -0.20
C ILE A 221 17.06 6.97 0.82
N ASN A 222 16.39 8.02 0.39
CA ASN A 222 15.77 8.99 1.29
C ASN A 222 14.75 8.33 2.21
N TYR A 223 13.84 7.54 1.65
CA TYR A 223 12.82 6.80 2.39
C TYR A 223 13.42 5.85 3.42
N MET A 224 14.37 4.99 3.01
CA MET A 224 14.98 3.98 3.88
C MET A 224 15.94 4.58 4.92
N SER A 225 16.41 5.82 4.73
CA SER A 225 17.26 6.51 5.70
C SER A 225 16.50 7.07 6.89
N ARG A 226 15.18 7.17 6.78
CA ARG A 226 14.31 7.61 7.86
C ARG A 226 14.25 6.57 8.97
N ARG A 227 13.64 6.92 10.08
CA ARG A 227 13.32 5.97 11.13
C ARG A 227 12.48 4.81 10.57
N GLN A 228 12.75 3.61 11.04
CA GLN A 228 12.03 2.41 10.65
C GLN A 228 11.15 1.95 11.81
N ILE A 229 9.91 1.61 11.52
CA ILE A 229 8.94 1.13 12.52
C ILE A 229 8.46 -0.26 12.12
N ALA A 230 8.27 -1.11 13.12
CA ALA A 230 7.71 -2.45 12.97
C ALA A 230 6.83 -2.78 14.19
N LEU A 231 5.92 -3.73 14.05
CA LEU A 231 5.14 -4.24 15.18
C LEU A 231 6.08 -4.92 16.20
N ALA A 232 5.90 -4.64 17.48
CA ALA A 232 6.66 -5.30 18.51
C ALA A 232 6.34 -6.81 18.52
N GLY A 233 7.37 -7.65 18.44
CA GLY A 233 7.19 -9.10 18.39
C GLY A 233 7.17 -9.70 17.00
N GLU A 234 7.07 -8.90 15.95
CA GLU A 234 7.40 -9.37 14.62
C GLU A 234 8.92 -9.39 14.47
N THR A 235 9.45 -10.57 14.30
CA THR A 235 10.86 -10.76 13.96
C THR A 235 11.06 -10.53 12.46
N GLY A 236 10.78 -9.32 12.01
CA GLY A 236 11.17 -8.84 10.68
C GLY A 236 12.70 -8.71 10.61
N GLY A 237 13.41 -9.71 11.09
CA GLY A 237 14.86 -9.72 11.13
C GLY A 237 15.39 -10.44 9.92
N ILE A 238 16.41 -9.85 9.28
CA ILE A 238 17.30 -10.61 8.41
C ILE A 238 17.83 -11.78 9.24
N PRO A 239 17.78 -13.01 8.70
CA PRO A 239 18.32 -14.20 9.39
C PRO A 239 19.76 -13.94 9.87
N GLU A 240 20.09 -14.50 11.02
CA GLU A 240 21.47 -14.52 11.51
C GLU A 240 22.36 -15.12 10.43
N GLY A 241 23.48 -14.47 10.09
CA GLY A 241 24.36 -14.92 9.01
C GLY A 241 24.19 -14.18 7.67
N VAL A 242 23.11 -13.47 7.43
CA VAL A 242 23.00 -12.59 6.25
C VAL A 242 23.93 -11.38 6.45
N PRO A 243 24.82 -11.08 5.49
CA PRO A 243 25.73 -9.94 5.60
C PRO A 243 24.99 -8.60 5.54
N PRO A 244 25.64 -7.46 5.88
CA PRO A 244 25.06 -6.14 5.65
C PRO A 244 24.68 -5.97 4.17
N ILE A 245 23.49 -5.46 3.94
CA ILE A 245 22.99 -5.11 2.61
C ILE A 245 22.74 -3.60 2.60
N LEU A 246 23.12 -2.94 1.54
CA LEU A 246 22.90 -1.50 1.37
C LEU A 246 22.63 -1.15 -0.08
N SER A 247 22.01 0.02 -0.28
CA SER A 247 21.80 0.61 -1.59
C SER A 247 22.58 1.92 -1.70
N VAL A 248 23.08 2.24 -2.89
CA VAL A 248 23.78 3.48 -3.18
C VAL A 248 23.10 4.25 -4.32
N SER A 249 23.10 5.59 -4.21
CA SER A 249 22.64 6.48 -5.28
C SER A 249 23.60 6.45 -6.48
N ALA A 250 23.20 7.04 -7.60
CA ALA A 250 24.05 7.16 -8.77
C ALA A 250 25.39 7.85 -8.41
N LYS A 251 25.35 8.91 -7.60
CA LYS A 251 26.54 9.61 -7.12
C LYS A 251 27.43 8.72 -6.23
N GLY A 252 26.82 7.92 -5.35
CA GLY A 252 27.54 6.94 -4.53
C GLY A 252 28.18 5.86 -5.40
N ALA A 253 27.47 5.39 -6.44
CA ALA A 253 27.95 4.37 -7.36
C ALA A 253 29.19 4.81 -8.15
N GLU A 254 29.25 6.07 -8.62
CA GLU A 254 30.43 6.61 -9.30
C GLU A 254 31.71 6.48 -8.44
N LYS A 255 31.60 6.71 -7.14
CA LYS A 255 32.73 6.57 -6.21
C LYS A 255 33.23 5.13 -6.09
N LEU A 256 32.35 4.12 -6.24
CA LEU A 256 32.72 2.71 -6.21
C LEU A 256 33.66 2.35 -7.37
N PHE A 257 33.52 3.01 -8.51
CA PHE A 257 34.28 2.71 -9.73
C PHE A 257 35.52 3.58 -9.93
N ALA A 258 35.76 4.58 -9.08
CA ALA A 258 36.81 5.61 -9.29
C ALA A 258 38.23 5.05 -9.52
N LYS A 259 38.56 3.87 -8.99
CA LYS A 259 39.88 3.22 -9.12
C LYS A 259 39.82 1.85 -9.84
N SER A 260 38.69 1.49 -10.40
CA SER A 260 38.48 0.17 -11.03
C SER A 260 39.17 0.02 -12.40
N GLY A 261 39.50 1.13 -13.05
CA GLY A 261 39.91 1.15 -14.46
C GLY A 261 38.74 1.04 -15.45
N THR A 262 37.51 0.93 -14.96
CA THR A 262 36.27 0.87 -15.74
C THR A 262 35.31 1.91 -15.19
N SER A 263 34.69 2.72 -16.04
CA SER A 263 33.68 3.68 -15.59
C SER A 263 32.38 2.94 -15.18
N LEU A 264 31.54 3.55 -14.32
CA LEU A 264 30.21 3.02 -14.02
C LEU A 264 29.41 2.80 -15.31
N LYS A 265 29.45 3.77 -16.23
CA LYS A 265 28.77 3.69 -17.53
C LYS A 265 29.19 2.46 -18.33
N ASP A 266 30.50 2.18 -18.42
CA ASP A 266 31.00 1.03 -19.17
C ASP A 266 30.67 -0.29 -18.47
N ALA A 267 30.69 -0.31 -17.13
CA ALA A 267 30.29 -1.46 -16.34
C ALA A 267 28.79 -1.79 -16.52
N LEU A 268 27.93 -0.76 -16.54
CA LEU A 268 26.50 -0.92 -16.85
C LEU A 268 26.29 -1.48 -18.26
N ALA A 269 26.99 -0.94 -19.28
CA ALA A 269 26.93 -1.45 -20.64
C ALA A 269 27.42 -2.92 -20.74
N ALA A 270 28.52 -3.25 -20.06
CA ALA A 270 29.04 -4.61 -20.01
C ALA A 270 28.06 -5.58 -19.33
N SER A 271 27.27 -5.11 -18.38
CA SER A 271 26.27 -5.92 -17.66
C SER A 271 25.14 -6.45 -18.55
N GLU A 272 24.89 -5.81 -19.68
CA GLU A 272 23.90 -6.24 -20.66
C GLU A 272 24.42 -7.32 -21.62
N ALA A 273 25.73 -7.48 -21.70
CA ALA A 273 26.35 -8.42 -22.62
C ALA A 273 26.27 -9.88 -22.13
N GLN A 274 26.13 -10.81 -23.07
CA GLN A 274 26.34 -12.22 -22.78
C GLN A 274 27.82 -12.46 -22.41
N GLY A 275 28.05 -13.33 -21.41
CA GLY A 275 29.40 -13.68 -20.99
C GLY A 275 30.09 -12.60 -20.13
N PHE A 276 29.31 -11.76 -19.45
CA PHE A 276 29.84 -10.85 -18.43
C PHE A 276 30.82 -11.54 -17.49
N LYS A 277 31.86 -10.85 -17.09
CA LYS A 277 32.85 -11.31 -16.09
C LYS A 277 32.90 -10.33 -14.93
N PRO A 278 32.98 -10.81 -13.66
CA PRO A 278 33.12 -9.94 -12.51
C PRO A 278 34.28 -8.95 -12.65
N ILE A 279 34.03 -7.68 -12.29
CA ILE A 279 34.99 -6.58 -12.40
C ILE A 279 35.56 -6.29 -11.01
N LYS A 280 36.87 -6.39 -10.80
CA LYS A 280 37.52 -5.94 -9.57
C LYS A 280 37.50 -4.42 -9.52
N LEU A 281 36.99 -3.87 -8.40
CA LEU A 281 36.92 -2.39 -8.25
C LEU A 281 38.21 -1.80 -7.68
N ASN A 282 39.22 -2.63 -7.37
CA ASN A 282 40.54 -2.25 -6.90
C ASN A 282 40.54 -1.31 -5.68
N GLN A 283 39.51 -1.42 -4.88
CA GLN A 283 39.29 -0.65 -3.67
C GLN A 283 38.76 -1.56 -2.56
N LYS A 284 39.09 -1.21 -1.32
CA LYS A 284 38.59 -1.88 -0.13
C LYS A 284 37.51 -1.03 0.52
N ALA A 285 36.38 -1.65 0.85
CA ALA A 285 35.30 -1.02 1.57
C ALA A 285 35.32 -1.39 3.07
N LYS A 286 34.87 -0.46 3.91
CA LYS A 286 34.51 -0.68 5.30
C LYS A 286 33.11 -0.14 5.54
N LEU A 287 32.24 -1.00 6.04
CA LEU A 287 30.84 -0.73 6.28
C LEU A 287 30.54 -0.89 7.77
N VAL A 288 29.85 0.08 8.35
CA VAL A 288 29.39 0.06 9.73
C VAL A 288 27.91 0.46 9.72
N SER A 289 27.04 -0.47 10.05
CA SER A 289 25.62 -0.23 10.25
C SER A 289 25.36 -0.21 11.75
N LYS A 290 24.93 0.91 12.30
CA LYS A 290 24.59 1.07 13.71
C LYS A 290 23.22 1.73 13.86
N TYR A 291 22.36 1.04 14.62
CA TYR A 291 21.00 1.51 14.88
C TYR A 291 20.72 1.52 16.39
N LYS A 292 20.01 2.54 16.83
CA LYS A 292 19.40 2.59 18.15
C LYS A 292 17.96 2.12 17.99
N SER A 293 17.55 1.14 18.80
CA SER A 293 16.17 0.69 18.84
C SER A 293 15.48 1.12 20.12
N SER A 294 14.22 1.53 20.00
CA SER A 294 13.33 1.86 21.11
C SER A 294 12.00 1.13 20.94
N LYS A 295 11.27 0.96 22.05
CA LYS A 295 9.90 0.44 22.06
C LYS A 295 8.97 1.59 22.41
N GLY A 296 7.79 1.59 21.83
CA GLY A 296 6.75 2.57 22.11
C GLY A 296 5.40 2.06 21.64
N THR A 297 4.42 2.93 21.72
CA THR A 297 3.05 2.60 21.34
C THR A 297 2.46 3.69 20.47
N ALA A 298 1.51 3.30 19.61
CA ALA A 298 0.57 4.18 18.95
C ALA A 298 -0.79 3.47 18.92
N SER A 299 -1.83 4.11 18.41
CA SER A 299 -3.18 3.52 18.48
C SER A 299 -3.92 3.68 17.17
N ASN A 300 -4.62 2.63 16.72
CA ASN A 300 -5.74 2.82 15.82
C ASN A 300 -6.90 3.50 16.59
N VAL A 301 -7.75 4.22 15.88
CA VAL A 301 -8.95 4.84 16.44
C VAL A 301 -10.17 4.17 15.82
N VAL A 302 -11.03 3.56 16.65
CA VAL A 302 -12.16 2.77 16.18
C VAL A 302 -13.45 3.21 16.84
N GLY A 303 -14.44 3.55 16.01
CA GLY A 303 -15.78 3.88 16.46
C GLY A 303 -16.82 3.22 15.55
N TYR A 304 -18.07 3.07 16.03
CA TYR A 304 -19.13 2.50 15.22
C TYR A 304 -20.50 3.12 15.46
N ILE A 305 -21.34 3.03 14.45
CA ILE A 305 -22.77 3.30 14.52
C ILE A 305 -23.46 1.95 14.50
N GLU A 306 -24.27 1.66 15.53
CA GLU A 306 -25.00 0.38 15.62
C GLU A 306 -26.10 0.30 14.59
N GLY A 307 -26.18 -0.82 13.88
CA GLY A 307 -27.23 -1.10 12.92
C GLY A 307 -28.63 -1.18 13.55
N SER A 308 -29.65 -0.99 12.71
CA SER A 308 -31.06 -0.99 13.16
C SER A 308 -31.71 -2.37 13.10
N ASP A 309 -31.21 -3.28 12.24
CA ASP A 309 -31.79 -4.62 12.12
C ASP A 309 -31.31 -5.55 13.25
N PRO A 310 -32.19 -6.27 13.93
CA PRO A 310 -31.81 -7.14 15.05
C PRO A 310 -30.79 -8.23 14.74
N LYS A 311 -30.71 -8.68 13.47
CA LYS A 311 -29.79 -9.72 13.00
C LYS A 311 -28.58 -9.12 12.31
N LEU A 312 -28.84 -8.21 11.34
CA LEU A 312 -27.78 -7.64 10.51
C LEU A 312 -26.87 -6.66 11.27
N LYS A 313 -27.31 -6.10 12.38
CA LYS A 313 -26.47 -5.23 13.23
C LYS A 313 -25.19 -5.90 13.78
N GLU A 314 -25.15 -7.23 13.80
CA GLU A 314 -23.96 -8.00 14.17
C GLU A 314 -22.93 -8.05 13.02
N GLU A 315 -23.34 -7.68 11.82
CA GLU A 315 -22.49 -7.53 10.64
C GLU A 315 -22.14 -6.06 10.47
N ALA A 316 -20.97 -5.78 9.89
CA ALA A 316 -20.53 -4.40 9.73
C ALA A 316 -19.96 -4.12 8.33
N VAL A 317 -20.23 -2.92 7.82
CA VAL A 317 -19.46 -2.30 6.75
C VAL A 317 -18.33 -1.50 7.42
N LEU A 318 -17.09 -1.72 6.99
CA LEU A 318 -15.92 -1.08 7.55
C LEU A 318 -15.49 0.08 6.63
N PHE A 319 -15.30 1.27 7.18
CA PHE A 319 -14.61 2.38 6.53
C PHE A 319 -13.23 2.50 7.15
N SER A 320 -12.18 2.63 6.35
CA SER A 320 -10.82 2.82 6.83
C SER A 320 -10.12 3.97 6.12
N ALA A 321 -9.22 4.64 6.84
CA ALA A 321 -8.25 5.58 6.33
C ALA A 321 -7.07 5.63 7.29
N HIS A 322 -5.83 5.77 6.80
CA HIS A 322 -4.73 6.00 7.71
C HIS A 322 -4.62 7.48 8.07
N TYR A 323 -4.27 7.74 9.33
CA TYR A 323 -4.14 9.10 9.82
C TYR A 323 -2.69 9.52 10.05
N ASP A 324 -1.76 8.56 10.04
CA ASP A 324 -0.35 8.87 10.15
C ASP A 324 0.23 9.44 8.85
N ALA A 325 1.32 10.15 8.97
CA ALA A 325 2.27 10.46 7.94
C ALA A 325 3.67 10.31 8.56
N TYR A 326 4.75 10.76 7.91
CA TYR A 326 6.11 10.54 8.42
C TYR A 326 6.44 11.33 9.69
N GLY A 327 5.61 12.30 10.06
CA GLY A 327 5.80 13.06 11.29
C GLY A 327 6.92 14.09 11.19
N MET A 328 7.70 14.17 12.27
CA MET A 328 8.86 15.04 12.37
C MET A 328 10.13 14.26 12.02
N GLU A 329 10.77 14.60 10.91
CA GLU A 329 12.00 13.97 10.44
C GLU A 329 13.07 15.03 10.10
N ASN A 330 14.25 14.91 10.69
CA ASN A 330 15.37 15.85 10.45
C ASN A 330 15.00 17.33 10.60
N GLY A 331 14.13 17.67 11.58
CA GLY A 331 13.67 19.03 11.85
C GLY A 331 12.65 19.58 10.85
N LYS A 332 12.11 18.73 9.97
CA LYS A 332 11.05 19.08 9.03
C LYS A 332 9.76 18.34 9.38
N ILE A 333 8.62 18.98 9.18
CA ILE A 333 7.30 18.38 9.33
C ILE A 333 6.86 17.80 7.98
N TYR A 334 6.46 16.53 7.98
CA TYR A 334 5.83 15.85 6.85
C TYR A 334 4.32 15.86 7.10
N HIS A 335 3.65 16.86 6.54
CA HIS A 335 2.25 17.15 6.88
C HIS A 335 1.26 16.07 6.42
N GLY A 336 1.53 15.36 5.31
CA GLY A 336 0.67 14.31 4.80
C GLY A 336 -0.77 14.80 4.57
N ALA A 337 -0.93 15.89 3.80
CA ALA A 337 -2.26 16.48 3.58
C ALA A 337 -3.05 15.67 2.57
N ALA A 338 -2.45 15.37 1.42
CA ALA A 338 -3.02 14.50 0.41
C ALA A 338 -2.91 13.03 0.80
N ASP A 339 -1.83 12.69 1.50
CA ASP A 339 -1.49 11.34 1.98
C ASP A 339 -1.28 11.34 3.50
N ASN A 340 -2.32 11.09 4.35
CA ASN A 340 -3.71 10.83 3.96
C ASN A 340 -4.69 11.54 4.92
N ALA A 341 -4.39 12.81 5.31
CA ALA A 341 -5.34 13.59 6.11
C ALA A 341 -6.65 13.83 5.34
N LEU A 342 -6.59 13.87 4.00
CA LEU A 342 -7.74 14.02 3.13
C LEU A 342 -8.69 12.82 3.25
N GLY A 343 -8.19 11.60 3.13
CA GLY A 343 -9.00 10.39 3.27
C GLY A 343 -9.60 10.23 4.67
N VAL A 344 -8.89 10.68 5.71
CA VAL A 344 -9.49 10.78 7.06
C VAL A 344 -10.65 11.79 7.05
N GLY A 345 -10.50 12.90 6.33
CA GLY A 345 -11.57 13.90 6.16
C GLY A 345 -12.81 13.31 5.49
N GLU A 346 -12.62 12.53 4.41
CA GLU A 346 -13.67 11.82 3.70
C GLU A 346 -14.36 10.78 4.59
N MET A 347 -13.58 9.99 5.33
CA MET A 347 -14.11 9.00 6.27
C MET A 347 -14.95 9.64 7.37
N ILE A 348 -14.47 10.73 7.95
CA ILE A 348 -15.21 11.46 9.00
C ILE A 348 -16.47 12.11 8.43
N ALA A 349 -16.44 12.66 7.20
CA ALA A 349 -17.63 13.18 6.53
C ALA A 349 -18.69 12.09 6.32
N ALA A 350 -18.27 10.88 5.91
CA ALA A 350 -19.15 9.71 5.84
C ALA A 350 -19.71 9.34 7.22
N ALA A 351 -18.87 9.29 8.26
CA ALA A 351 -19.30 9.01 9.63
C ALA A 351 -20.34 10.03 10.13
N GLU A 352 -20.11 11.30 9.86
CA GLU A 352 -21.05 12.38 10.18
C GLU A 352 -22.38 12.21 9.44
N ALA A 353 -22.33 11.92 8.14
CA ALA A 353 -23.53 11.66 7.34
C ALA A 353 -24.36 10.50 7.93
N PHE A 354 -23.73 9.35 8.15
CA PHE A 354 -24.39 8.17 8.73
C PHE A 354 -24.95 8.41 10.14
N SER A 355 -24.28 9.21 10.96
CA SER A 355 -24.74 9.54 12.32
C SER A 355 -26.02 10.40 12.33
N LYS A 356 -26.30 11.12 11.24
CA LYS A 356 -27.40 12.07 11.12
C LYS A 356 -28.53 11.62 10.19
N LEU A 357 -28.44 10.41 9.62
CA LEU A 357 -29.47 9.89 8.72
C LEU A 357 -30.83 9.79 9.41
N SER A 358 -31.87 10.09 8.67
CA SER A 358 -33.27 9.92 9.10
C SER A 358 -33.64 8.46 9.34
N VAL A 359 -33.01 7.55 8.56
CA VAL A 359 -33.13 6.08 8.69
C VAL A 359 -31.76 5.49 8.96
N ARG A 360 -31.65 4.76 10.07
CA ARG A 360 -30.37 4.09 10.40
C ARG A 360 -30.11 2.90 9.49
N PRO A 361 -28.86 2.68 9.04
CA PRO A 361 -28.48 1.49 8.27
C PRO A 361 -28.85 0.19 9.01
N LYS A 362 -29.18 -0.89 8.29
CA LYS A 362 -29.49 -2.20 8.90
C LYS A 362 -28.26 -2.83 9.53
N ARG A 363 -27.11 -2.88 8.80
CA ARG A 363 -25.80 -3.30 9.35
C ARG A 363 -25.16 -2.18 10.14
N SER A 364 -24.32 -2.55 11.05
CA SER A 364 -23.44 -1.58 11.75
C SER A 364 -22.42 -0.98 10.78
N MET A 365 -22.03 0.27 11.04
CA MET A 365 -21.01 0.99 10.28
C MET A 365 -19.82 1.20 11.21
N VAL A 366 -18.66 0.61 10.88
CA VAL A 366 -17.42 0.76 11.66
C VAL A 366 -16.49 1.71 10.94
N PHE A 367 -15.96 2.69 11.67
CA PHE A 367 -14.99 3.66 11.17
C PHE A 367 -13.66 3.43 11.87
N LEU A 368 -12.61 3.23 11.09
CA LEU A 368 -11.30 2.80 11.53
C LEU A 368 -10.22 3.72 10.97
N ALA A 369 -9.74 4.67 11.79
CA ALA A 369 -8.54 5.43 11.49
C ALA A 369 -7.32 4.64 11.97
N VAL A 370 -6.46 4.23 11.04
CA VAL A 370 -5.29 3.40 11.34
C VAL A 370 -4.00 4.20 11.41
N THR A 371 -2.99 3.69 12.11
CA THR A 371 -1.64 4.25 12.20
C THR A 371 -0.61 3.29 11.61
N GLY A 372 0.54 3.82 11.20
CA GLY A 372 1.65 3.00 10.71
C GLY A 372 1.43 2.42 9.31
N GLU A 373 0.56 3.01 8.53
CA GLU A 373 0.38 2.69 7.11
C GLU A 373 1.68 2.92 6.35
N GLU A 374 2.30 4.08 6.53
CA GLU A 374 3.54 4.57 5.94
C GLU A 374 4.76 3.66 6.16
N TYR A 375 4.65 2.74 7.11
CA TYR A 375 5.67 1.75 7.45
C TYR A 375 5.26 0.32 7.06
N GLY A 376 4.29 0.19 6.17
CA GLY A 376 3.84 -1.08 5.60
C GLY A 376 2.56 -1.63 6.22
N LEU A 377 1.51 -0.80 6.32
CA LEU A 377 0.14 -1.19 6.71
C LEU A 377 0.06 -1.73 8.15
N LEU A 378 0.93 -1.26 9.06
CA LEU A 378 1.09 -1.91 10.36
C LEU A 378 -0.17 -1.87 11.23
N GLY A 379 -0.90 -0.75 11.22
CA GLY A 379 -2.12 -0.58 12.00
C GLY A 379 -3.28 -1.42 11.49
N SER A 380 -3.51 -1.42 10.20
CA SER A 380 -4.56 -2.25 9.57
C SER A 380 -4.23 -3.74 9.69
N LYS A 381 -2.97 -4.17 9.49
CA LYS A 381 -2.50 -5.54 9.75
C LYS A 381 -2.73 -5.96 11.20
N HIS A 382 -2.41 -5.05 12.14
CA HIS A 382 -2.66 -5.33 13.55
C HIS A 382 -4.15 -5.51 13.83
N TRP A 383 -5.01 -4.58 13.33
CA TRP A 383 -6.45 -4.69 13.51
C TRP A 383 -7.01 -5.95 12.86
N ALA A 384 -6.62 -6.26 11.63
CA ALA A 384 -7.08 -7.44 10.91
C ALA A 384 -6.67 -8.76 11.60
N LYS A 385 -5.54 -8.76 12.33
CA LYS A 385 -5.07 -9.89 13.15
C LYS A 385 -5.74 -9.94 14.52
N ASN A 386 -6.01 -8.78 15.14
CA ASN A 386 -6.60 -8.61 16.46
C ASN A 386 -7.86 -7.72 16.37
N PRO A 387 -8.91 -8.15 15.66
CA PRO A 387 -10.02 -7.29 15.34
C PRO A 387 -10.89 -7.00 16.55
N THR A 388 -11.26 -5.72 16.72
CA THR A 388 -12.21 -5.30 17.77
C THR A 388 -13.68 -5.51 17.37
N TRP A 389 -13.93 -5.78 16.09
CA TRP A 389 -15.18 -6.31 15.55
C TRP A 389 -14.94 -7.71 14.98
N ASN A 390 -15.90 -8.62 15.10
CA ASN A 390 -15.72 -9.96 14.53
C ASN A 390 -15.48 -9.90 13.02
N ILE A 391 -14.25 -10.16 12.57
CA ILE A 391 -13.85 -10.07 11.16
C ILE A 391 -14.69 -10.96 10.23
N LYS A 392 -15.22 -12.09 10.73
CA LYS A 392 -16.14 -12.95 9.96
C LYS A 392 -17.49 -12.30 9.71
N LYS A 393 -17.80 -11.25 10.44
CA LYS A 393 -19.00 -10.42 10.33
C LYS A 393 -18.76 -9.10 9.58
N ALA A 394 -17.54 -8.87 9.09
CA ALA A 394 -17.23 -7.75 8.23
C ALA A 394 -17.80 -8.01 6.82
N ALA A 395 -18.75 -7.19 6.40
CA ALA A 395 -19.39 -7.31 5.08
C ALA A 395 -18.39 -6.94 3.96
N ALA A 396 -17.81 -5.75 4.05
CA ALA A 396 -16.77 -5.24 3.17
C ALA A 396 -15.91 -4.19 3.89
N ASN A 397 -14.74 -3.89 3.34
CA ASN A 397 -13.94 -2.71 3.71
C ASN A 397 -13.97 -1.69 2.57
N LEU A 398 -14.23 -0.44 2.91
CA LEU A 398 -14.20 0.73 2.05
C LEU A 398 -13.05 1.62 2.54
N ASN A 399 -11.95 1.64 1.81
CA ASN A 399 -10.73 2.36 2.19
C ASN A 399 -10.63 3.70 1.45
N LEU A 400 -10.44 4.76 2.20
CA LEU A 400 -10.33 6.12 1.72
C LEU A 400 -8.86 6.53 1.77
N ASP A 401 -8.19 6.35 0.65
CA ASP A 401 -6.76 6.59 0.46
C ASP A 401 -6.48 6.81 -1.03
N GLY A 402 -7.00 7.91 -1.55
CA GLY A 402 -6.89 8.30 -2.96
C GLY A 402 -5.59 9.00 -3.29
N ILE A 403 -4.64 9.10 -2.35
CA ILE A 403 -3.36 9.83 -2.49
C ILE A 403 -3.53 11.26 -3.04
N GLY A 404 -4.67 11.89 -2.76
CA GLY A 404 -5.00 13.25 -3.19
C GLY A 404 -5.24 13.41 -4.69
N SER A 405 -5.40 12.34 -5.45
CA SER A 405 -5.67 12.43 -6.90
C SER A 405 -7.01 13.11 -7.21
N GLU A 406 -7.96 13.01 -6.31
CA GLU A 406 -9.30 13.58 -6.37
C GLU A 406 -9.36 15.09 -6.23
N VAL A 407 -8.32 15.72 -5.67
CA VAL A 407 -8.30 17.20 -5.55
C VAL A 407 -7.69 17.93 -6.74
N TYR A 408 -7.35 17.22 -7.81
CA TYR A 408 -6.80 17.83 -9.04
C TYR A 408 -7.85 18.45 -9.96
N GLY A 409 -9.13 18.26 -9.68
CA GLY A 409 -10.27 18.80 -10.42
C GLY A 409 -11.55 18.01 -10.11
N PRO A 410 -12.70 18.40 -10.66
CA PRO A 410 -13.93 17.65 -10.50
C PRO A 410 -13.72 16.20 -10.96
N VAL A 411 -14.02 15.23 -10.10
CA VAL A 411 -13.85 13.81 -10.43
C VAL A 411 -14.86 13.41 -11.50
N LYS A 412 -14.38 12.90 -12.63
CA LYS A 412 -15.16 12.36 -13.75
C LYS A 412 -14.77 10.95 -14.11
N THR A 413 -13.67 10.49 -13.55
CA THR A 413 -13.14 9.13 -13.77
C THR A 413 -12.68 8.56 -12.43
N ILE A 414 -12.94 7.28 -12.19
CA ILE A 414 -12.43 6.57 -11.02
C ILE A 414 -11.85 5.22 -11.42
N VAL A 415 -10.82 4.82 -10.68
CA VAL A 415 -10.30 3.44 -10.63
C VAL A 415 -10.78 2.83 -9.32
N GLY A 416 -11.40 1.66 -9.38
CA GLY A 416 -11.86 0.92 -8.19
C GLY A 416 -10.95 -0.27 -7.93
N PHE A 417 -9.93 -0.13 -7.09
CA PHE A 417 -9.07 -1.23 -6.70
C PHE A 417 -9.82 -2.24 -5.84
N GLY A 418 -9.88 -3.50 -6.28
CA GLY A 418 -10.65 -4.59 -5.66
C GLY A 418 -12.04 -4.80 -6.29
N ALA A 419 -12.51 -3.88 -7.11
CA ALA A 419 -13.79 -3.99 -7.81
C ALA A 419 -13.87 -5.22 -8.72
N GLU A 420 -12.78 -5.53 -9.42
CA GLU A 420 -12.64 -6.66 -10.34
C GLU A 420 -12.66 -8.03 -9.66
N HIS A 421 -12.51 -8.05 -8.34
CA HIS A 421 -12.38 -9.29 -7.57
C HIS A 421 -13.65 -9.73 -6.86
N SER A 422 -14.64 -8.85 -6.73
CA SER A 422 -15.80 -9.11 -5.89
C SER A 422 -17.10 -8.52 -6.43
N THR A 423 -18.21 -8.83 -5.78
CA THR A 423 -19.53 -8.25 -6.09
C THR A 423 -19.62 -6.74 -5.79
N LEU A 424 -18.55 -6.11 -5.27
CA LEU A 424 -18.46 -4.66 -5.13
C LEU A 424 -18.32 -3.95 -6.50
N GLY A 425 -17.74 -4.62 -7.50
CA GLY A 425 -17.53 -4.05 -8.83
C GLY A 425 -18.82 -3.61 -9.53
N PRO A 426 -19.80 -4.48 -9.71
CA PRO A 426 -21.11 -4.10 -10.25
C PRO A 426 -21.80 -2.98 -9.45
N MET A 427 -21.68 -2.98 -8.12
CA MET A 427 -22.23 -1.92 -7.27
C MET A 427 -21.55 -0.57 -7.51
N LEU A 428 -20.21 -0.56 -7.57
CA LEU A 428 -19.43 0.63 -7.91
C LEU A 428 -19.83 1.18 -9.29
N SER A 429 -19.92 0.29 -10.29
CA SER A 429 -20.27 0.68 -11.66
C SER A 429 -21.65 1.33 -11.74
N ASP A 430 -22.64 0.83 -10.97
CA ASP A 430 -23.97 1.40 -10.94
C ASP A 430 -24.01 2.76 -10.23
N VAL A 431 -23.39 2.90 -9.07
CA VAL A 431 -23.31 4.17 -8.33
C VAL A 431 -22.59 5.22 -9.16
N ALA A 432 -21.40 4.91 -9.71
CA ALA A 432 -20.63 5.83 -10.53
C ALA A 432 -21.43 6.31 -11.76
N ARG A 433 -22.11 5.40 -12.46
CA ARG A 433 -22.98 5.74 -13.58
C ARG A 433 -24.09 6.73 -13.19
N ILE A 434 -24.72 6.54 -12.03
CA ILE A 434 -25.77 7.45 -11.54
C ILE A 434 -25.19 8.83 -11.22
N MET A 435 -23.95 8.89 -10.73
CA MET A 435 -23.25 10.13 -10.39
C MET A 435 -22.49 10.76 -11.56
N ASP A 436 -22.68 10.29 -12.78
CA ASP A 436 -21.99 10.78 -13.99
C ASP A 436 -20.46 10.68 -13.89
N VAL A 437 -19.99 9.57 -13.30
CA VAL A 437 -18.56 9.24 -13.17
C VAL A 437 -18.27 7.93 -13.91
N THR A 438 -17.17 7.88 -14.64
CA THR A 438 -16.75 6.71 -15.42
C THR A 438 -15.80 5.85 -14.61
N VAL A 439 -16.10 4.56 -14.44
CA VAL A 439 -15.17 3.58 -13.88
C VAL A 439 -14.25 3.08 -14.98
N ILE A 440 -12.94 3.12 -14.75
CA ILE A 440 -11.94 2.59 -15.69
C ILE A 440 -11.09 1.49 -15.02
N PRO A 441 -10.55 0.56 -15.81
CA PRO A 441 -9.55 -0.39 -15.31
C PRO A 441 -8.33 0.32 -14.76
N ASP A 442 -7.58 -0.35 -13.87
CA ASP A 442 -6.30 0.14 -13.38
C ASP A 442 -5.38 0.53 -14.56
N PRO A 443 -4.99 1.81 -14.69
CA PRO A 443 -4.13 2.27 -15.76
C PRO A 443 -2.64 2.00 -15.50
N MET A 444 -2.29 1.55 -14.28
CA MET A 444 -0.93 1.31 -13.80
C MET A 444 -0.78 -0.06 -13.11
N PRO A 445 -1.13 -1.18 -13.77
CA PRO A 445 -1.15 -2.48 -13.11
C PRO A 445 0.24 -2.94 -12.62
N ASP A 446 1.30 -2.45 -13.24
CA ASP A 446 2.69 -2.73 -12.84
C ASP A 446 3.04 -2.09 -11.48
N GLU A 447 2.34 -1.02 -11.06
CA GLU A 447 2.54 -0.35 -9.75
C GLU A 447 1.90 -1.12 -8.59
N LYS A 448 1.05 -2.10 -8.87
CA LYS A 448 0.39 -2.99 -7.88
C LYS A 448 -0.30 -2.22 -6.75
N ILE A 449 -0.95 -1.10 -7.05
CA ILE A 449 -1.57 -0.19 -6.08
C ILE A 449 -2.54 -0.94 -5.17
N PHE A 450 -3.26 -1.93 -5.70
CA PHE A 450 -4.16 -2.78 -4.90
C PHE A 450 -3.50 -3.44 -3.69
N LEU A 451 -2.17 -3.64 -3.67
CA LEU A 451 -1.44 -4.29 -2.59
C LEU A 451 -0.83 -3.28 -1.60
N ARG A 452 -0.94 -1.97 -1.86
CA ARG A 452 -0.12 -0.93 -1.23
C ARG A 452 -0.85 -0.07 -0.23
N SER A 453 -2.14 -0.32 0.05
CA SER A 453 -2.88 0.42 1.06
C SER A 453 -3.69 -0.51 1.98
N ASP A 454 -4.22 0.04 3.06
CA ASP A 454 -4.83 -0.64 4.22
C ASP A 454 -5.93 -1.65 3.88
N HIS A 455 -6.67 -1.43 2.78
CA HIS A 455 -7.70 -2.39 2.34
C HIS A 455 -7.14 -3.81 2.12
N TYR A 456 -5.86 -3.92 1.73
CA TYR A 456 -5.23 -5.21 1.48
C TYR A 456 -5.13 -6.07 2.76
N SER A 457 -4.94 -5.45 3.91
CA SER A 457 -4.96 -6.16 5.20
C SER A 457 -6.29 -6.88 5.48
N PHE A 458 -7.40 -6.32 5.01
CA PHE A 458 -8.73 -6.95 5.12
C PHE A 458 -8.92 -8.02 4.05
N VAL A 459 -8.42 -7.81 2.83
CA VAL A 459 -8.40 -8.82 1.76
C VAL A 459 -7.68 -10.09 2.23
N GLU A 460 -6.53 -9.97 2.88
CA GLU A 460 -5.79 -11.11 3.45
C GLU A 460 -6.63 -11.90 4.45
N ARG A 461 -7.60 -11.27 5.09
CA ARG A 461 -8.58 -11.90 6.00
C ARG A 461 -9.87 -12.35 5.33
N GLY A 462 -9.93 -12.32 4.01
CA GLY A 462 -11.07 -12.79 3.23
C GLY A 462 -12.26 -11.81 3.19
N VAL A 463 -12.04 -10.56 3.55
CA VAL A 463 -13.06 -9.51 3.47
C VAL A 463 -12.93 -8.79 2.13
N PRO A 464 -13.97 -8.79 1.26
CA PRO A 464 -13.95 -7.97 0.06
C PRO A 464 -13.70 -6.51 0.38
N ALA A 465 -12.84 -5.87 -0.39
CA ALA A 465 -12.46 -4.49 -0.13
C ALA A 465 -12.44 -3.66 -1.40
N LEU A 466 -12.64 -2.36 -1.25
CA LEU A 466 -12.64 -1.37 -2.32
C LEU A 466 -11.86 -0.14 -1.87
N MET A 467 -11.00 0.36 -2.75
CA MET A 467 -10.36 1.66 -2.65
C MET A 467 -10.55 2.40 -3.96
N LEU A 468 -10.80 3.70 -3.91
CA LEU A 468 -11.01 4.51 -5.10
C LEU A 468 -9.83 5.46 -5.32
N LEU A 469 -9.44 5.59 -6.58
CA LEU A 469 -8.57 6.67 -7.04
C LEU A 469 -9.40 7.54 -7.97
N GLY A 470 -9.70 8.75 -7.54
CA GLY A 470 -10.44 9.74 -8.33
C GLY A 470 -9.52 10.48 -9.30
N ALA A 471 -10.05 10.85 -10.46
CA ALA A 471 -9.33 11.67 -11.42
C ALA A 471 -10.27 12.65 -12.13
N PRO A 472 -9.79 13.84 -12.54
CA PRO A 472 -10.55 14.73 -13.38
C PRO A 472 -10.83 14.10 -14.74
N GLY A 473 -11.86 14.54 -15.42
CA GLY A 473 -12.13 14.15 -16.81
C GLY A 473 -11.03 14.62 -17.76
N GLY A 474 -11.04 14.10 -18.97
CA GLY A 474 -10.08 14.46 -20.03
C GLY A 474 -9.10 13.34 -20.39
N PRO A 475 -8.05 13.63 -21.19
CA PRO A 475 -7.11 12.61 -21.63
C PRO A 475 -6.39 11.96 -20.44
N LYS A 476 -6.44 10.64 -20.39
CA LYS A 476 -5.82 9.81 -19.34
C LYS A 476 -4.34 10.17 -19.12
N GLU A 477 -3.62 10.43 -20.18
CA GLU A 477 -2.19 10.75 -20.16
C GLU A 477 -1.88 12.02 -19.37
N VAL A 478 -2.81 12.98 -19.33
CA VAL A 478 -2.64 14.27 -18.63
C VAL A 478 -2.68 14.07 -17.13
N TRP A 479 -3.74 13.46 -16.61
CA TRP A 479 -3.87 13.27 -15.17
C TRP A 479 -2.94 12.18 -14.64
N MET A 480 -2.65 11.14 -15.42
CA MET A 480 -1.64 10.15 -15.06
C MET A 480 -0.25 10.75 -14.97
N LYS A 481 0.10 11.66 -15.90
CA LYS A 481 1.38 12.38 -15.80
C LYS A 481 1.43 13.19 -14.49
N ARG A 482 0.34 13.84 -14.10
CA ARG A 482 0.27 14.63 -12.88
C ARG A 482 0.49 13.76 -11.62
N ILE A 483 -0.14 12.58 -11.54
CA ILE A 483 0.09 11.62 -10.45
C ILE A 483 1.56 11.19 -10.41
N LYS A 484 2.12 10.77 -11.55
CA LYS A 484 3.52 10.36 -11.63
C LYS A 484 4.51 11.48 -11.30
N ASP A 485 4.22 12.70 -11.72
CA ASP A 485 5.05 13.85 -11.38
C ASP A 485 4.98 14.13 -9.87
N TRP A 486 3.81 14.01 -9.25
CA TRP A 486 3.63 14.17 -7.81
C TRP A 486 4.38 13.10 -7.02
N GLU A 487 4.29 11.82 -7.42
CA GLU A 487 5.03 10.72 -6.80
C GLU A 487 6.55 10.85 -6.96
N LYS A 488 7.06 11.22 -8.13
CA LYS A 488 8.49 11.15 -8.45
C LYS A 488 9.28 12.41 -8.16
N THR A 489 8.69 13.56 -8.36
CA THR A 489 9.38 14.86 -8.27
C THR A 489 8.59 15.89 -7.46
N GLY A 490 7.40 15.54 -7.01
CA GLY A 490 6.48 16.40 -6.28
C GLY A 490 6.55 16.23 -4.77
N ASP A 491 5.40 16.34 -4.15
CA ASP A 491 5.26 16.43 -2.70
C ASP A 491 4.98 15.09 -2.00
N TYR A 492 4.79 14.00 -2.76
CA TYR A 492 4.51 12.67 -2.21
C TYR A 492 5.61 12.21 -1.26
N HIS A 493 5.22 11.92 -0.02
CA HIS A 493 6.14 11.58 1.07
C HIS A 493 7.20 12.64 1.34
N GLN A 494 6.89 13.93 1.06
CA GLN A 494 7.78 15.07 1.28
C GLN A 494 7.12 16.13 2.19
N PRO A 495 7.90 17.02 2.79
CA PRO A 495 7.37 18.13 3.60
C PRO A 495 6.42 19.07 2.84
N GLY A 496 6.46 19.01 1.51
CA GLY A 496 5.60 19.81 0.64
C GLY A 496 4.16 19.30 0.52
N ASP A 497 3.86 18.08 1.00
CA ASP A 497 2.47 17.59 1.03
C ASP A 497 1.63 18.34 2.06
N THR A 498 1.16 19.50 1.62
CA THR A 498 0.33 20.45 2.36
C THR A 498 -0.90 20.81 1.53
N ILE A 499 -1.94 21.30 2.18
CA ILE A 499 -3.13 21.81 1.48
C ILE A 499 -2.70 22.91 0.50
N LYS A 500 -3.09 22.77 -0.78
CA LYS A 500 -2.81 23.77 -1.81
C LYS A 500 -4.04 24.66 -2.04
N PRO A 501 -3.82 25.94 -2.43
CA PRO A 501 -4.93 26.87 -2.69
C PRO A 501 -5.86 26.46 -3.84
N ASP A 502 -5.35 25.65 -4.76
CA ASP A 502 -6.03 25.20 -5.98
C ASP A 502 -6.67 23.80 -5.85
N TRP A 503 -6.76 23.25 -4.65
CA TRP A 503 -7.45 21.96 -4.45
C TRP A 503 -8.93 22.06 -4.79
N ALA A 504 -9.39 21.14 -5.64
CA ALA A 504 -10.79 20.98 -6.01
C ALA A 504 -11.48 20.02 -5.01
N TRP A 505 -11.89 20.56 -3.88
CA TRP A 505 -12.49 19.80 -2.78
C TRP A 505 -13.76 19.04 -3.17
N GLU A 506 -14.46 19.49 -4.22
CA GLU A 506 -15.61 18.81 -4.81
C GLU A 506 -15.26 17.41 -5.35
N GLY A 507 -14.01 17.21 -5.74
CA GLY A 507 -13.53 15.90 -6.17
C GLY A 507 -13.47 14.92 -5.01
N ALA A 508 -12.93 15.34 -3.87
CA ALA A 508 -12.92 14.56 -2.63
C ALA A 508 -14.35 14.26 -2.14
N GLU A 509 -15.25 15.24 -2.19
CA GLU A 509 -16.67 15.04 -1.87
C GLU A 509 -17.27 13.97 -2.80
N THR A 510 -17.01 14.02 -4.11
CA THR A 510 -17.51 13.02 -5.07
C THR A 510 -17.04 11.59 -4.73
N VAL A 511 -15.78 11.42 -4.35
CA VAL A 511 -15.23 10.11 -3.93
C VAL A 511 -15.91 9.65 -2.63
N ALA A 512 -16.01 10.52 -1.64
CA ALA A 512 -16.67 10.24 -0.37
C ALA A 512 -18.17 9.92 -0.54
N ASP A 513 -18.88 10.60 -1.44
CA ASP A 513 -20.28 10.32 -1.79
C ASP A 513 -20.42 8.92 -2.38
N ILE A 514 -19.60 8.57 -3.36
CA ILE A 514 -19.63 7.22 -3.98
C ILE A 514 -19.40 6.16 -2.91
N MET A 515 -18.39 6.32 -2.05
CA MET A 515 -18.09 5.38 -0.98
C MET A 515 -19.19 5.35 0.08
N GLY A 516 -19.77 6.49 0.43
CA GLY A 516 -20.91 6.58 1.35
C GLY A 516 -22.15 5.89 0.82
N ILE A 517 -22.51 6.10 -0.45
CA ILE A 517 -23.66 5.43 -1.10
C ILE A 517 -23.43 3.91 -1.19
N ILE A 518 -22.21 3.47 -1.55
CA ILE A 518 -21.85 2.04 -1.53
C ILE A 518 -21.98 1.49 -0.11
N GLY A 519 -21.48 2.20 0.90
CA GLY A 519 -21.64 1.82 2.30
C GLY A 519 -23.10 1.67 2.72
N TRP A 520 -23.96 2.59 2.32
CA TRP A 520 -25.40 2.48 2.55
C TRP A 520 -25.96 1.23 1.88
N ARG A 521 -25.71 1.02 0.58
CA ARG A 521 -26.19 -0.16 -0.14
C ARG A 521 -25.75 -1.46 0.52
N LEU A 522 -24.48 -1.53 0.91
CA LEU A 522 -23.93 -2.69 1.62
C LEU A 522 -24.63 -2.93 2.95
N SER A 523 -25.05 -1.87 3.64
CA SER A 523 -25.77 -2.01 4.89
C SER A 523 -27.17 -2.61 4.72
N GLU A 524 -27.78 -2.41 3.55
CA GLU A 524 -29.15 -2.81 3.24
C GLU A 524 -29.29 -4.19 2.57
N LEU A 525 -28.18 -4.77 2.07
CA LEU A 525 -28.20 -6.07 1.42
C LEU A 525 -28.65 -7.19 2.38
N ASP A 526 -29.48 -8.13 1.90
CA ASP A 526 -29.84 -9.32 2.68
C ASP A 526 -28.67 -10.30 2.86
N THR A 527 -27.71 -10.27 1.92
CA THR A 527 -26.52 -11.14 1.94
C THR A 527 -25.23 -10.33 1.90
N MET A 528 -24.17 -10.85 2.50
CA MET A 528 -22.85 -10.21 2.42
C MET A 528 -22.28 -10.26 1.00
N PRO A 529 -21.52 -9.25 0.59
CA PRO A 529 -20.71 -9.31 -0.64
C PRO A 529 -19.81 -10.54 -0.67
N SER A 530 -19.47 -11.02 -1.84
CA SER A 530 -18.63 -12.20 -2.03
C SER A 530 -17.53 -11.94 -3.07
N TRP A 531 -16.47 -12.72 -2.98
CA TRP A 531 -15.49 -12.82 -4.04
C TRP A 531 -16.10 -13.46 -5.28
N LEU A 532 -15.67 -13.02 -6.46
CA LEU A 532 -16.04 -13.66 -7.71
C LEU A 532 -15.33 -15.02 -7.82
N PRO A 533 -16.01 -16.09 -8.31
CA PRO A 533 -15.40 -17.42 -8.40
C PRO A 533 -14.12 -17.48 -9.22
N GLU A 534 -14.02 -16.65 -10.27
CA GLU A 534 -12.87 -16.51 -11.17
C GLU A 534 -11.73 -15.67 -10.59
N SER A 535 -11.99 -14.92 -9.53
CA SER A 535 -10.97 -14.14 -8.83
C SER A 535 -9.95 -15.05 -8.14
N ARG A 536 -8.70 -14.62 -8.06
CA ARG A 536 -7.69 -15.28 -7.24
C ARG A 536 -8.09 -15.42 -5.76
N PHE A 537 -9.03 -14.60 -5.31
CA PHE A 537 -9.61 -14.62 -3.97
C PHE A 537 -10.90 -15.45 -3.86
N GLY A 538 -11.38 -16.04 -4.97
CA GLY A 538 -12.70 -16.71 -5.06
C GLY A 538 -12.92 -17.85 -4.07
N LYS A 539 -11.84 -18.41 -3.50
CA LYS A 539 -11.91 -19.46 -2.47
C LYS A 539 -11.60 -18.94 -1.06
N LEU A 540 -11.40 -17.64 -0.91
CA LEU A 540 -10.99 -17.05 0.35
C LEU A 540 -12.21 -16.82 1.25
N GLU A 541 -12.17 -17.37 2.45
CA GLU A 541 -13.24 -17.22 3.45
C GLU A 541 -12.89 -16.10 4.44
N ARG A 542 -13.92 -15.38 4.93
CA ARG A 542 -13.75 -14.38 5.99
C ARG A 542 -13.15 -14.99 7.25
N GLY A 543 -12.17 -14.30 7.80
CA GLY A 543 -11.37 -14.79 8.94
C GLY A 543 -10.23 -15.71 8.53
N ASN A 544 -9.83 -15.69 7.24
CA ASN A 544 -8.63 -16.39 6.78
C ASN A 544 -7.41 -16.03 7.64
N THR A 545 -6.63 -17.03 8.00
CA THR A 545 -5.37 -16.86 8.76
C THR A 545 -4.15 -17.40 8.01
N LYS A 546 -4.37 -17.95 6.82
CA LYS A 546 -3.31 -18.46 5.95
C LYS A 546 -2.78 -17.33 5.07
N GLU A 547 -1.51 -17.39 4.76
CA GLU A 547 -0.92 -16.51 3.74
C GLU A 547 -1.63 -16.69 2.41
N LEU A 548 -1.82 -15.60 1.71
CA LEU A 548 -2.36 -15.64 0.36
C LEU A 548 -1.34 -16.28 -0.59
N PRO A 549 -1.79 -17.04 -1.59
CA PRO A 549 -0.90 -17.51 -2.63
C PRO A 549 -0.26 -16.30 -3.33
N GLU A 550 1.05 -16.40 -3.58
CA GLU A 550 1.79 -15.39 -4.34
C GLU A 550 1.09 -15.09 -5.68
N GLU A 551 1.18 -13.85 -6.09
CA GLU A 551 0.72 -13.40 -7.40
C GLU A 551 1.51 -14.13 -8.49
N LYS A 552 0.83 -14.95 -9.32
CA LYS A 552 1.43 -15.68 -10.43
C LYS A 552 1.61 -14.79 -11.65
#